data_f0c43a3a3dd560960920863bb687d991
#
_entry.id   f0c43a3a3dd560960920863bb687d991
#
_cell.length_a   1.000
_cell.length_b   1.000
_cell.length_c   1.000
_cell.angle_alpha   90.00
_cell.angle_beta   90.00
_cell.angle_gamma   90.00
#
_symmetry.space_group_name_H-M   'P 1'
#
loop_
_entity.id
_entity.type
_entity.pdbx_description
1 polymer ?
#
loop_
_entity_poly.entity_id
_entity_poly.type
_entity_poly.pdbx_seq_one_letter_code
_entity_poly.pdbx_strand_id
1 'polypeptide(L)'
;PFIKRIRQHFSMVSDNAVPTFPADKPKETLDYIAVLKATGAEMAVRKSFEVVEENTASDHRPLVADLALKTPGGKLMTHEPYLQDPRPDRMTVMFQTDAVCHAWVEFGTDSIHTQRARTIVGGQEACYDIENKIVLHDLKPGHEYYYRVCLVGLTYKRAYETHFGDTLTTRFYKFRTPSDNDTDFTALVFNDLHQNSKAYEALLKKTVGIDYDFVIFNGDCLPEPRDRAHAIRMIHNVTDPVGGAEKPVIFIRGNHEIRDFYSVGMHSLIGYRDGLTYGAFNWGDTRFVVLDLGEDKPDDTWVYYGLNDFTSLRNDQVRFLKEELRSRDFRKAARHILVSHIPVFANTDKYQPCTELYGSLLKGQPFDLALCAHVHETAFYEKGTGGAPFPIFRGGGPSV
;
A
#
# COMPACT_ATOMS: atom_id res chain seq x y z
N PRO A 1 -31.23 17.69 -20.74
CA PRO A 1 -30.59 17.62 -19.42
C PRO A 1 -30.24 16.18 -19.01
N PHE A 2 -31.17 15.22 -19.26
CA PHE A 2 -31.03 13.81 -18.84
C PHE A 2 -29.80 13.11 -19.48
N ILE A 3 -29.68 13.12 -20.80
CA ILE A 3 -28.55 12.51 -21.53
C ILE A 3 -27.18 13.08 -21.11
N LYS A 4 -27.14 14.38 -20.80
CA LYS A 4 -25.92 15.04 -20.33
C LYS A 4 -25.47 14.48 -18.97
N ARG A 5 -26.38 14.09 -18.07
CA ARG A 5 -26.11 13.44 -16.80
C ARG A 5 -25.66 12.00 -17.01
N ILE A 6 -26.33 11.24 -17.86
CA ILE A 6 -25.93 9.86 -18.17
C ILE A 6 -24.50 9.82 -18.70
N ARG A 7 -24.12 10.71 -19.61
CA ARG A 7 -22.77 10.78 -20.20
C ARG A 7 -21.64 11.04 -19.19
N GLN A 8 -21.97 11.50 -17.99
CA GLN A 8 -20.96 11.64 -16.93
C GLN A 8 -20.48 10.27 -16.41
N HIS A 9 -21.39 9.29 -16.37
CA HIS A 9 -21.13 7.97 -15.79
C HIS A 9 -21.16 6.82 -16.80
N PHE A 10 -21.70 7.08 -18.02
CA PHE A 10 -21.88 6.06 -19.06
C PHE A 10 -21.29 6.52 -20.39
N SER A 11 -20.73 5.58 -21.12
CA SER A 11 -20.40 5.71 -22.55
C SER A 11 -21.63 5.30 -23.38
N MET A 12 -22.14 6.19 -24.19
CA MET A 12 -23.28 5.88 -25.06
C MET A 12 -22.85 4.96 -26.20
N VAL A 13 -23.60 3.87 -26.37
CA VAL A 13 -23.45 2.93 -27.47
C VAL A 13 -24.42 3.27 -28.60
N SER A 14 -25.66 3.58 -28.27
CA SER A 14 -26.68 4.00 -29.22
C SER A 14 -26.48 5.44 -29.73
N ASP A 15 -26.89 5.68 -30.96
CA ASP A 15 -26.87 7.02 -31.55
C ASP A 15 -28.16 7.75 -31.21
N ASN A 16 -28.07 8.91 -30.61
CA ASN A 16 -29.22 9.76 -30.25
C ASN A 16 -29.96 10.37 -31.48
N ALA A 17 -29.34 10.26 -32.66
CA ALA A 17 -29.96 10.79 -33.89
C ALA A 17 -30.89 9.78 -34.57
N VAL A 18 -30.91 8.53 -34.12
CA VAL A 18 -31.75 7.47 -34.72
C VAL A 18 -33.01 7.32 -33.88
N PRO A 19 -34.21 7.67 -34.40
CA PRO A 19 -35.43 7.59 -33.64
C PRO A 19 -35.91 6.14 -33.46
N THR A 20 -36.56 5.89 -32.32
CA THR A 20 -37.04 4.55 -31.90
C THR A 20 -38.55 4.53 -31.66
N PHE A 21 -39.17 5.71 -31.54
CA PHE A 21 -40.59 5.83 -31.20
C PHE A 21 -41.32 6.86 -32.11
N PRO A 22 -42.59 6.65 -32.47
CA PRO A 22 -43.29 5.36 -32.40
C PRO A 22 -42.76 4.37 -33.45
N ALA A 23 -42.94 3.07 -33.25
CA ALA A 23 -42.31 2.03 -34.07
C ALA A 23 -42.72 2.08 -35.56
N ASP A 24 -43.94 2.47 -35.86
CA ASP A 24 -44.46 2.55 -37.23
C ASP A 24 -43.90 3.78 -38.01
N LYS A 25 -43.73 4.91 -37.34
CA LYS A 25 -43.18 6.18 -37.91
C LYS A 25 -42.27 6.88 -36.92
N PRO A 26 -41.08 6.41 -36.72
CA PRO A 26 -40.20 6.93 -35.67
C PRO A 26 -39.87 8.40 -35.83
N LYS A 27 -40.03 9.16 -34.75
CA LYS A 27 -39.78 10.62 -34.71
C LYS A 27 -38.90 11.00 -33.50
N GLU A 28 -38.90 10.18 -32.45
CA GLU A 28 -38.24 10.48 -31.20
C GLU A 28 -37.30 9.33 -30.83
N THR A 29 -36.16 9.66 -30.24
CA THR A 29 -35.23 8.68 -29.64
C THR A 29 -35.51 8.60 -28.16
N LEU A 30 -36.15 7.54 -27.71
CA LEU A 30 -36.50 7.31 -26.32
C LEU A 30 -35.66 6.19 -25.68
N ASP A 31 -35.09 5.29 -26.50
CA ASP A 31 -34.35 4.11 -26.07
C ASP A 31 -32.87 4.29 -26.27
N TYR A 32 -32.10 3.81 -25.30
CA TYR A 32 -30.64 3.99 -25.28
C TYR A 32 -29.95 2.72 -24.79
N ILE A 33 -28.84 2.39 -25.42
CA ILE A 33 -27.86 1.42 -24.90
C ILE A 33 -26.65 2.23 -24.46
N ALA A 34 -26.23 2.03 -23.21
CA ALA A 34 -25.08 2.69 -22.64
C ALA A 34 -24.28 1.74 -21.73
N VAL A 35 -22.98 1.88 -21.71
CA VAL A 35 -22.07 1.10 -20.87
C VAL A 35 -21.57 1.97 -19.73
N LEU A 36 -21.64 1.45 -18.50
CA LEU A 36 -21.13 2.14 -17.33
C LEU A 36 -19.60 2.34 -17.48
N LYS A 37 -19.15 3.57 -17.30
CA LYS A 37 -17.72 3.87 -17.21
C LYS A 37 -17.19 3.29 -15.92
N ALA A 38 -16.46 2.18 -16.00
CA ALA A 38 -15.65 1.75 -14.86
C ALA A 38 -14.50 2.73 -14.65
N THR A 39 -14.12 2.97 -13.40
CA THR A 39 -13.01 3.87 -13.05
C THR A 39 -11.74 3.40 -13.76
N GLY A 40 -11.35 4.13 -14.80
CA GLY A 40 -10.06 3.96 -15.49
C GLY A 40 -10.04 3.14 -16.78
N ALA A 41 -11.12 2.48 -17.20
CA ALA A 41 -11.11 1.75 -18.48
C ALA A 41 -12.45 1.86 -19.21
N GLU A 42 -12.41 2.09 -20.52
CA GLU A 42 -13.54 1.77 -21.39
C GLU A 42 -13.63 0.24 -21.52
N MET A 43 -14.61 -0.36 -20.84
CA MET A 43 -14.79 -1.81 -20.79
C MET A 43 -15.39 -2.41 -22.07
N ALA A 44 -15.88 -1.59 -22.97
CA ALA A 44 -16.48 -2.07 -24.21
C ALA A 44 -16.32 -1.10 -25.39
N VAL A 45 -16.06 -1.65 -26.55
CA VAL A 45 -16.07 -0.91 -27.83
C VAL A 45 -17.26 -1.37 -28.66
N ARG A 46 -18.05 -0.42 -29.13
CA ARG A 46 -19.13 -0.69 -30.09
C ARG A 46 -18.52 -1.24 -31.39
N LYS A 47 -18.93 -2.42 -31.80
CA LYS A 47 -18.63 -2.97 -33.15
C LYS A 47 -19.74 -2.61 -34.13
N SER A 48 -21.00 -2.75 -33.72
CA SER A 48 -22.13 -2.38 -34.52
C SER A 48 -23.25 -1.85 -33.64
N PHE A 49 -24.19 -1.16 -34.28
CA PHE A 49 -25.42 -0.66 -33.66
C PHE A 49 -26.48 -0.53 -34.76
N GLU A 50 -27.67 -1.05 -34.51
CA GLU A 50 -28.82 -0.85 -35.38
C GLU A 50 -30.11 -0.65 -34.58
N VAL A 51 -31.07 0.02 -35.22
CA VAL A 51 -32.46 0.07 -34.80
C VAL A 51 -33.22 -0.87 -35.73
N VAL A 52 -33.74 -1.96 -35.14
CA VAL A 52 -34.43 -3.00 -35.91
C VAL A 52 -35.78 -2.45 -36.39
N GLU A 53 -36.09 -2.65 -37.67
CA GLU A 53 -37.40 -2.29 -38.27
C GLU A 53 -38.49 -3.28 -37.90
N GLU A 54 -38.83 -3.32 -36.62
CA GLU A 54 -39.96 -4.11 -36.07
C GLU A 54 -40.95 -3.17 -35.46
N ASN A 55 -42.23 -3.31 -35.86
CA ASN A 55 -43.32 -2.41 -35.48
C ASN A 55 -44.60 -3.11 -35.02
N THR A 56 -44.52 -4.40 -34.78
CA THR A 56 -45.68 -5.24 -34.38
C THR A 56 -45.60 -5.73 -32.96
N ALA A 57 -44.38 -5.96 -32.46
CA ALA A 57 -44.16 -6.51 -31.14
C ALA A 57 -44.18 -5.46 -30.03
N SER A 58 -43.93 -4.18 -30.36
CA SER A 58 -43.90 -3.06 -29.43
C SER A 58 -44.18 -1.73 -30.17
N ASP A 59 -44.61 -0.70 -29.45
CA ASP A 59 -44.67 0.69 -29.92
C ASP A 59 -43.31 1.37 -30.00
N HIS A 60 -42.23 0.68 -29.53
CA HIS A 60 -40.84 1.08 -29.69
C HIS A 60 -40.11 0.13 -30.64
N ARG A 61 -39.16 0.65 -31.43
CA ARG A 61 -38.24 -0.16 -32.22
C ARG A 61 -37.13 -0.76 -31.37
N PRO A 62 -36.82 -2.06 -31.45
CA PRO A 62 -35.73 -2.68 -30.75
C PRO A 62 -34.35 -2.09 -31.12
N LEU A 63 -33.48 -1.95 -30.15
CA LEU A 63 -32.07 -1.60 -30.34
C LEU A 63 -31.21 -2.85 -30.20
N VAL A 64 -30.29 -3.04 -31.13
CA VAL A 64 -29.27 -4.10 -31.07
C VAL A 64 -27.90 -3.48 -31.18
N ALA A 65 -26.99 -3.92 -30.35
CA ALA A 65 -25.58 -3.52 -30.40
C ALA A 65 -24.65 -4.69 -30.15
N ASP A 66 -23.66 -4.86 -31.02
CA ASP A 66 -22.52 -5.73 -30.77
C ASP A 66 -21.42 -4.94 -30.05
N LEU A 67 -21.02 -5.46 -28.91
CA LEU A 67 -19.96 -4.90 -28.09
C LEU A 67 -18.78 -5.85 -28.02
N ALA A 68 -17.59 -5.37 -28.39
CA ALA A 68 -16.37 -6.05 -27.98
C ALA A 68 -16.01 -5.54 -26.58
N LEU A 69 -15.90 -6.46 -25.63
CA LEU A 69 -15.22 -6.13 -24.39
C LEU A 69 -13.77 -5.82 -24.74
N LYS A 70 -13.32 -4.59 -24.47
CA LYS A 70 -11.89 -4.33 -24.41
C LYS A 70 -11.41 -5.07 -23.17
N THR A 71 -10.70 -6.14 -23.37
CA THR A 71 -9.64 -6.48 -22.43
C THR A 71 -8.77 -5.23 -22.35
N PRO A 72 -8.39 -4.74 -21.18
CA PRO A 72 -7.43 -3.67 -21.11
C PRO A 72 -6.21 -4.10 -21.92
N GLY A 73 -6.13 -3.72 -23.18
CA GLY A 73 -4.98 -3.88 -24.07
C GLY A 73 -3.97 -2.84 -23.63
N GLY A 74 -3.49 -2.96 -22.42
CA GLY A 74 -2.61 -2.09 -21.72
C GLY A 74 -1.80 -2.92 -20.74
N LYS A 75 -0.79 -2.35 -20.21
CA LYS A 75 -0.01 -2.97 -19.14
C LYS A 75 -0.97 -3.36 -18.02
N LEU A 76 -1.15 -4.67 -17.75
CA LEU A 76 -1.94 -5.15 -16.60
C LEU A 76 -1.38 -4.62 -15.28
N MET A 77 -0.17 -4.09 -15.29
CA MET A 77 0.52 -3.50 -14.16
C MET A 77 1.38 -2.32 -14.66
N THR A 78 1.19 -1.14 -14.09
CA THR A 78 1.87 0.11 -14.49
C THR A 78 3.08 0.44 -13.63
N HIS A 79 3.12 -0.10 -12.42
CA HIS A 79 4.20 0.10 -11.45
C HIS A 79 4.92 -1.20 -11.14
N GLU A 80 6.15 -1.13 -10.66
CA GLU A 80 6.87 -2.29 -10.18
C GLU A 80 6.27 -2.81 -8.86
N PRO A 81 6.43 -4.11 -8.52
CA PRO A 81 6.05 -4.59 -7.18
C PRO A 81 6.94 -3.96 -6.11
N TYR A 82 6.53 -4.04 -4.86
CA TYR A 82 7.37 -3.65 -3.73
C TYR A 82 7.33 -4.72 -2.64
N LEU A 83 8.46 -4.89 -1.97
CA LEU A 83 8.68 -5.91 -0.95
C LEU A 83 8.37 -5.35 0.43
N GLN A 84 7.64 -6.13 1.24
CA GLN A 84 7.24 -5.76 2.59
C GLN A 84 7.36 -6.92 3.57
N ASP A 85 7.27 -6.62 4.87
CA ASP A 85 7.35 -7.57 5.98
C ASP A 85 8.52 -8.58 5.80
N PRO A 86 9.76 -8.10 5.66
CA PRO A 86 10.92 -8.98 5.55
C PRO A 86 11.10 -9.80 6.83
N ARG A 87 11.18 -11.14 6.66
CA ARG A 87 11.49 -12.08 7.75
C ARG A 87 12.52 -13.10 7.24
N PRO A 88 13.23 -13.79 8.14
CA PRO A 88 14.21 -14.79 7.71
C PRO A 88 13.61 -15.92 6.85
N ASP A 89 12.34 -16.24 7.07
CA ASP A 89 11.62 -17.36 6.44
C ASP A 89 10.55 -16.95 5.43
N ARG A 90 10.32 -15.64 5.22
CA ARG A 90 9.29 -15.13 4.31
C ARG A 90 9.55 -13.72 3.82
N MET A 91 8.89 -13.37 2.71
CA MET A 91 8.85 -12.04 2.13
C MET A 91 7.46 -11.80 1.53
N THR A 92 6.92 -10.61 1.69
CA THR A 92 5.64 -10.24 1.08
C THR A 92 5.88 -9.42 -0.18
N VAL A 93 5.32 -9.85 -1.30
CA VAL A 93 5.30 -9.11 -2.55
C VAL A 93 3.97 -8.41 -2.69
N MET A 94 3.99 -7.09 -2.71
CA MET A 94 2.82 -6.23 -2.89
C MET A 94 2.85 -5.62 -4.29
N PHE A 95 1.71 -5.56 -4.94
CA PHE A 95 1.57 -4.88 -6.23
C PHE A 95 0.10 -4.61 -6.55
N GLN A 96 -0.14 -3.62 -7.41
CA GLN A 96 -1.47 -3.29 -7.90
C GLN A 96 -1.56 -3.55 -9.40
N THR A 97 -2.74 -3.94 -9.83
CA THR A 97 -3.04 -4.23 -11.24
C THR A 97 -4.08 -3.24 -11.78
N ASP A 98 -4.07 -2.99 -13.09
CA ASP A 98 -5.03 -2.09 -13.74
C ASP A 98 -6.44 -2.71 -13.87
N ALA A 99 -6.53 -4.02 -13.70
CA ALA A 99 -7.78 -4.79 -13.71
C ALA A 99 -7.65 -5.98 -12.75
N VAL A 100 -8.78 -6.58 -12.37
CA VAL A 100 -8.76 -7.82 -11.59
C VAL A 100 -8.05 -8.91 -12.37
N CYS A 101 -7.07 -9.54 -11.73
CA CYS A 101 -6.23 -10.58 -12.33
C CYS A 101 -6.23 -11.86 -11.49
N HIS A 102 -6.03 -12.99 -12.15
CA HIS A 102 -5.43 -14.17 -11.54
C HIS A 102 -3.93 -13.89 -11.44
N ALA A 103 -3.42 -13.79 -10.22
CA ALA A 103 -2.05 -13.36 -9.96
C ALA A 103 -1.29 -14.39 -9.14
N TRP A 104 -0.02 -14.59 -9.49
CA TRP A 104 0.92 -15.40 -8.70
C TRP A 104 2.33 -14.85 -8.80
N VAL A 105 3.18 -15.28 -7.88
CA VAL A 105 4.61 -14.99 -7.91
C VAL A 105 5.37 -16.30 -8.13
N GLU A 106 6.25 -16.32 -9.12
CA GLU A 106 7.23 -17.37 -9.29
C GLU A 106 8.54 -16.94 -8.63
N PHE A 107 9.12 -17.80 -7.78
CA PHE A 107 10.32 -17.46 -7.01
C PHE A 107 11.21 -18.68 -6.77
N GLY A 108 12.50 -18.46 -6.60
CA GLY A 108 13.50 -19.50 -6.37
C GLY A 108 14.88 -18.91 -6.10
N THR A 109 15.83 -19.75 -5.78
CA THR A 109 17.25 -19.34 -5.63
C THR A 109 17.94 -19.12 -6.98
N ASP A 110 17.28 -19.45 -8.06
CA ASP A 110 17.65 -19.12 -9.43
C ASP A 110 16.38 -18.82 -10.26
N SER A 111 16.55 -18.37 -11.50
CA SER A 111 15.45 -18.02 -12.41
C SER A 111 14.91 -19.22 -13.23
N ILE A 112 15.46 -20.42 -13.05
CA ILE A 112 15.10 -21.62 -13.80
C ILE A 112 14.23 -22.54 -12.97
N HIS A 113 14.63 -22.82 -11.71
CA HIS A 113 13.94 -23.71 -10.79
C HIS A 113 13.07 -22.91 -9.81
N THR A 114 11.92 -22.45 -10.31
CA THR A 114 11.00 -21.63 -9.53
C THR A 114 9.84 -22.44 -8.98
N GLN A 115 9.38 -22.05 -7.81
CA GLN A 115 8.10 -22.45 -7.23
C GLN A 115 7.09 -21.32 -7.32
N ARG A 116 5.80 -21.61 -7.08
CA ARG A 116 4.71 -20.64 -7.24
C ARG A 116 4.07 -20.33 -5.89
N ALA A 117 3.95 -19.05 -5.57
CA ALA A 117 3.17 -18.53 -4.46
C ALA A 117 1.89 -17.85 -4.95
N ARG A 118 0.80 -18.01 -4.19
CA ARG A 118 -0.53 -17.45 -4.46
C ARG A 118 -1.19 -17.08 -3.14
N THR A 119 -2.12 -16.14 -3.17
CA THR A 119 -2.96 -15.84 -2.00
C THR A 119 -4.21 -16.70 -2.02
N ILE A 120 -4.32 -17.60 -1.06
CA ILE A 120 -5.44 -18.52 -0.90
C ILE A 120 -6.23 -18.13 0.34
N VAL A 121 -7.53 -17.92 0.19
CA VAL A 121 -8.46 -17.61 1.28
C VAL A 121 -9.58 -18.65 1.27
N GLY A 122 -9.71 -19.42 2.34
CA GLY A 122 -10.75 -20.46 2.44
C GLY A 122 -10.70 -21.49 1.31
N GLY A 123 -9.52 -21.80 0.75
CA GLY A 123 -9.35 -22.72 -0.37
C GLY A 123 -9.55 -22.10 -1.76
N GLN A 124 -9.81 -20.80 -1.85
CA GLN A 124 -10.00 -20.09 -3.12
C GLN A 124 -8.85 -19.11 -3.36
N GLU A 125 -8.42 -18.96 -4.63
CA GLU A 125 -7.48 -17.91 -5.00
C GLU A 125 -8.15 -16.53 -4.93
N ALA A 126 -7.45 -15.56 -4.35
CA ALA A 126 -7.90 -14.18 -4.23
C ALA A 126 -7.81 -13.48 -5.61
N CYS A 127 -8.91 -13.53 -6.37
CA CYS A 127 -9.04 -12.91 -7.70
C CYS A 127 -10.29 -12.02 -7.71
N TYR A 128 -10.33 -10.98 -6.87
CA TYR A 128 -11.52 -10.14 -6.70
C TYR A 128 -11.22 -8.64 -6.62
N ASP A 129 -9.96 -8.27 -6.51
CA ASP A 129 -9.52 -6.87 -6.41
C ASP A 129 -8.26 -6.63 -7.26
N ILE A 130 -7.90 -5.37 -7.41
CA ILE A 130 -6.67 -4.91 -8.07
C ILE A 130 -5.47 -4.89 -7.12
N GLU A 131 -5.70 -4.99 -5.83
CA GLU A 131 -4.66 -5.04 -4.80
C GLU A 131 -4.23 -6.48 -4.56
N ASN A 132 -2.94 -6.73 -4.68
CA ASN A 132 -2.38 -8.07 -4.56
C ASN A 132 -1.31 -8.09 -3.45
N LYS A 133 -1.46 -9.04 -2.54
CA LYS A 133 -0.52 -9.32 -1.46
C LYS A 133 -0.18 -10.80 -1.49
N ILE A 134 1.02 -11.15 -1.93
CA ILE A 134 1.46 -12.54 -2.05
C ILE A 134 2.64 -12.77 -1.12
N VAL A 135 2.50 -13.70 -0.18
CA VAL A 135 3.55 -14.05 0.76
C VAL A 135 4.36 -15.23 0.23
N LEU A 136 5.66 -15.05 0.13
CA LEU A 136 6.62 -16.10 -0.16
C LEU A 136 7.01 -16.75 1.15
N HIS A 137 6.73 -18.03 1.30
CA HIS A 137 7.02 -18.83 2.49
C HIS A 137 8.19 -19.77 2.30
N ASP A 138 8.65 -20.38 3.40
CA ASP A 138 9.68 -21.40 3.42
C ASP A 138 11.02 -20.93 2.83
N LEU A 139 11.32 -19.65 2.99
CA LEU A 139 12.58 -19.07 2.60
C LEU A 139 13.68 -19.46 3.61
N LYS A 140 14.92 -19.49 3.14
CA LYS A 140 16.09 -19.70 3.98
C LYS A 140 16.67 -18.36 4.41
N PRO A 141 17.04 -18.19 5.69
CA PRO A 141 17.69 -16.96 6.16
C PRO A 141 18.99 -16.66 5.41
N GLY A 142 19.21 -15.40 5.09
CA GLY A 142 20.45 -14.91 4.47
C GLY A 142 20.68 -15.36 3.01
N HIS A 143 19.63 -15.79 2.31
CA HIS A 143 19.74 -16.25 0.93
C HIS A 143 19.21 -15.22 -0.06
N GLU A 144 19.84 -15.13 -1.23
CA GLU A 144 19.32 -14.38 -2.37
C GLU A 144 18.25 -15.21 -3.08
N TYR A 145 17.15 -14.54 -3.44
CA TYR A 145 16.04 -15.10 -4.19
C TYR A 145 15.76 -14.24 -5.43
N TYR A 146 15.34 -14.91 -6.47
CA TYR A 146 14.79 -14.32 -7.70
C TYR A 146 13.27 -14.48 -7.66
N TYR A 147 12.54 -13.47 -8.05
CA TYR A 147 11.09 -13.58 -8.19
C TYR A 147 10.58 -12.77 -9.38
N ARG A 148 9.42 -13.16 -9.91
CA ARG A 148 8.67 -12.39 -10.89
C ARG A 148 7.18 -12.49 -10.63
N VAL A 149 6.43 -11.45 -11.01
CA VAL A 149 4.98 -11.42 -10.96
C VAL A 149 4.42 -11.93 -12.28
N CYS A 150 3.44 -12.83 -12.20
CA CYS A 150 2.72 -13.38 -13.34
C CYS A 150 1.23 -13.06 -13.16
N LEU A 151 0.61 -12.54 -14.21
CA LEU A 151 -0.76 -12.06 -14.23
C LEU A 151 -1.52 -12.64 -15.42
N VAL A 152 -2.78 -12.98 -15.19
CA VAL A 152 -3.76 -13.26 -16.25
C VAL A 152 -5.00 -12.42 -15.93
N GLY A 153 -5.35 -11.50 -16.80
CA GLY A 153 -6.53 -10.63 -16.63
C GLY A 153 -7.81 -11.45 -16.55
N LEU A 154 -8.69 -11.14 -15.61
CA LEU A 154 -10.03 -11.66 -15.54
C LEU A 154 -11.00 -10.71 -16.26
N THR A 155 -11.53 -11.14 -17.41
CA THR A 155 -12.47 -10.32 -18.17
C THR A 155 -13.92 -10.57 -17.79
N TYR A 156 -14.20 -11.76 -17.23
CA TYR A 156 -15.51 -12.17 -16.78
C TYR A 156 -15.40 -13.30 -15.76
N LYS A 157 -16.24 -13.24 -14.70
CA LYS A 157 -16.35 -14.34 -13.73
C LYS A 157 -17.76 -14.42 -13.15
N ARG A 158 -18.39 -15.59 -13.29
CA ARG A 158 -19.65 -15.98 -12.64
C ARG A 158 -19.54 -17.40 -12.07
N ALA A 159 -20.59 -17.90 -11.47
CA ALA A 159 -20.61 -19.14 -10.72
C ALA A 159 -19.94 -20.34 -11.44
N TYR A 160 -20.17 -20.48 -12.75
CA TYR A 160 -19.68 -21.63 -13.55
C TYR A 160 -18.96 -21.20 -14.83
N GLU A 161 -18.65 -19.93 -14.98
CA GLU A 161 -18.04 -19.38 -16.18
C GLU A 161 -16.99 -18.34 -15.83
N THR A 162 -15.80 -18.49 -16.37
CA THR A 162 -14.68 -17.55 -16.20
C THR A 162 -13.99 -17.34 -17.53
N HIS A 163 -13.78 -16.08 -17.90
CA HIS A 163 -13.04 -15.71 -19.09
C HIS A 163 -11.75 -15.01 -18.68
N PHE A 164 -10.66 -15.45 -19.25
CA PHE A 164 -9.34 -14.87 -19.08
C PHE A 164 -9.00 -13.99 -20.27
N GLY A 165 -8.23 -12.95 -20.00
CA GLY A 165 -7.74 -12.00 -21.00
C GLY A 165 -6.23 -12.10 -21.18
N ASP A 166 -5.60 -10.93 -21.35
CA ASP A 166 -4.16 -10.82 -21.57
C ASP A 166 -3.36 -11.36 -20.39
N THR A 167 -2.13 -11.76 -20.69
CA THR A 167 -1.14 -12.21 -19.71
C THR A 167 0.01 -11.24 -19.64
N LEU A 168 0.57 -11.08 -18.44
CA LEU A 168 1.81 -10.35 -18.20
C LEU A 168 2.72 -11.19 -17.31
N THR A 169 4.00 -11.21 -17.67
CA THR A 169 5.05 -11.71 -16.80
C THR A 169 6.11 -10.63 -16.70
N THR A 170 6.45 -10.21 -15.48
CA THR A 170 7.50 -9.20 -15.28
C THR A 170 8.89 -9.77 -15.51
N ARG A 171 9.91 -8.92 -15.52
CA ARG A 171 11.29 -9.35 -15.36
C ARG A 171 11.47 -10.07 -14.02
N PHE A 172 12.57 -10.79 -13.86
CA PHE A 172 12.99 -11.24 -12.54
C PHE A 172 13.58 -10.06 -11.74
N TYR A 173 13.15 -9.98 -10.48
CA TYR A 173 13.70 -9.13 -9.43
C TYR A 173 14.51 -9.99 -8.48
N LYS A 174 15.34 -9.38 -7.66
CA LYS A 174 16.14 -10.05 -6.63
C LYS A 174 15.86 -9.46 -5.27
N PHE A 175 15.93 -10.29 -4.24
CA PHE A 175 16.01 -9.83 -2.86
C PHE A 175 16.82 -10.81 -2.01
N ARG A 176 17.29 -10.34 -0.86
CA ARG A 176 17.92 -11.18 0.15
C ARG A 176 17.05 -11.22 1.41
N THR A 177 16.86 -12.41 1.97
CA THR A 177 16.23 -12.55 3.28
C THR A 177 17.18 -12.12 4.39
N PRO A 178 16.69 -11.44 5.46
CA PRO A 178 17.53 -11.18 6.63
C PRO A 178 17.97 -12.49 7.29
N SER A 179 19.09 -12.45 8.02
CA SER A 179 19.61 -13.57 8.77
C SER A 179 20.03 -13.12 10.16
N ASP A 180 19.76 -13.91 11.18
CA ASP A 180 20.22 -13.63 12.55
C ASP A 180 21.76 -13.57 12.67
N ASN A 181 22.48 -14.05 11.66
CA ASN A 181 23.94 -13.98 11.58
C ASN A 181 24.46 -12.70 10.93
N ASP A 182 23.59 -11.84 10.41
CA ASP A 182 24.01 -10.56 9.84
C ASP A 182 24.37 -9.60 10.97
N THR A 183 25.63 -9.20 11.04
CA THR A 183 26.13 -8.26 12.06
C THR A 183 26.16 -6.82 11.54
N ASP A 184 26.19 -6.66 10.22
CA ASP A 184 26.26 -5.37 9.54
C ASP A 184 25.12 -5.26 8.52
N PHE A 185 24.49 -4.09 8.51
CA PHE A 185 23.49 -3.73 7.51
C PHE A 185 23.44 -2.20 7.38
N THR A 186 22.91 -1.76 6.26
CA THR A 186 22.61 -0.35 6.02
C THR A 186 21.12 -0.18 5.77
N ALA A 187 20.47 0.68 6.52
CA ALA A 187 19.09 1.08 6.31
C ALA A 187 19.00 2.55 5.91
N LEU A 188 18.23 2.86 4.86
CA LEU A 188 17.85 4.24 4.60
C LEU A 188 16.58 4.55 5.39
N VAL A 189 16.56 5.74 6.03
CA VAL A 189 15.39 6.21 6.79
C VAL A 189 14.93 7.54 6.21
N PHE A 190 13.70 7.57 5.70
CA PHE A 190 13.03 8.80 5.26
C PHE A 190 11.85 9.08 6.16
N ASN A 191 11.53 10.33 6.39
CA ASN A 191 10.40 10.78 7.18
C ASN A 191 9.89 12.13 6.67
N ASP A 192 8.65 12.48 7.01
CA ASP A 192 8.05 13.79 6.73
C ASP A 192 8.23 14.26 5.27
N LEU A 193 8.08 13.36 4.31
CA LEU A 193 8.22 13.71 2.88
C LEU A 193 7.06 14.57 2.39
N HIS A 194 5.87 14.46 2.98
CA HIS A 194 4.66 15.26 2.67
C HIS A 194 4.41 15.44 1.16
N GLN A 195 4.66 14.39 0.35
CA GLN A 195 4.57 14.43 -1.11
C GLN A 195 5.46 15.51 -1.78
N ASN A 196 6.48 16.03 -1.09
CA ASN A 196 7.43 16.97 -1.66
C ASN A 196 8.47 16.23 -2.52
N SER A 197 8.15 16.05 -3.80
CA SER A 197 9.02 15.34 -4.74
C SER A 197 10.40 15.97 -4.88
N LYS A 198 10.51 17.30 -4.81
CA LYS A 198 11.79 18.01 -4.93
C LYS A 198 12.70 17.71 -3.74
N ALA A 199 12.14 17.73 -2.52
CA ALA A 199 12.89 17.38 -1.31
C ALA A 199 13.33 15.91 -1.38
N TYR A 200 12.41 15.02 -1.78
CA TYR A 200 12.73 13.60 -1.90
C TYR A 200 13.82 13.33 -2.94
N GLU A 201 13.72 13.93 -4.13
CA GLU A 201 14.77 13.85 -5.16
C GLU A 201 16.13 14.35 -4.65
N ALA A 202 16.15 15.45 -3.87
CA ALA A 202 17.38 15.98 -3.29
C ALA A 202 18.00 15.01 -2.26
N LEU A 203 17.16 14.35 -1.45
CA LEU A 203 17.60 13.31 -0.52
C LEU A 203 18.13 12.08 -1.26
N LEU A 204 17.42 11.59 -2.28
CA LEU A 204 17.84 10.45 -3.11
C LEU A 204 19.21 10.68 -3.78
N LYS A 205 19.49 11.90 -4.23
CA LYS A 205 20.83 12.25 -4.76
C LYS A 205 21.96 12.05 -3.75
N LYS A 206 21.66 12.18 -2.45
CA LYS A 206 22.65 11.97 -1.39
C LYS A 206 22.85 10.48 -1.06
N THR A 207 21.95 9.61 -1.48
CA THR A 207 22.05 8.16 -1.28
C THR A 207 22.73 7.44 -2.45
N VAL A 208 23.06 8.15 -3.53
CA VAL A 208 23.75 7.57 -4.68
C VAL A 208 25.10 6.98 -4.26
N GLY A 209 25.29 5.70 -4.59
CA GLY A 209 26.51 4.96 -4.22
C GLY A 209 26.49 4.34 -2.82
N ILE A 210 25.45 4.56 -2.03
CA ILE A 210 25.24 3.82 -0.79
C ILE A 210 24.55 2.50 -1.14
N ASP A 211 25.21 1.38 -0.83
CA ASP A 211 24.53 0.08 -0.85
C ASP A 211 23.74 -0.08 0.47
N TYR A 212 22.46 -0.40 0.37
CA TYR A 212 21.56 -0.56 1.52
C TYR A 212 20.74 -1.83 1.40
N ASP A 213 20.34 -2.36 2.53
CA ASP A 213 19.60 -3.61 2.63
C ASP A 213 18.10 -3.40 2.61
N PHE A 214 17.61 -2.33 3.25
CA PHE A 214 16.19 -2.00 3.31
C PHE A 214 15.96 -0.50 3.56
N VAL A 215 14.70 -0.10 3.44
CA VAL A 215 14.29 1.30 3.62
C VAL A 215 13.19 1.38 4.67
N ILE A 216 13.26 2.38 5.55
CA ILE A 216 12.19 2.74 6.48
C ILE A 216 11.61 4.10 6.05
N PHE A 217 10.31 4.12 5.82
CA PHE A 217 9.52 5.35 5.70
C PHE A 217 8.86 5.62 7.06
N ASN A 218 9.47 6.51 7.85
CA ASN A 218 9.12 6.73 9.25
C ASN A 218 8.06 7.83 9.42
N GLY A 219 6.91 7.63 8.82
CA GLY A 219 5.73 8.48 8.94
C GLY A 219 5.74 9.74 8.09
N ASP A 220 4.55 10.26 7.83
CA ASP A 220 4.25 11.43 7.01
C ASP A 220 4.89 11.40 5.61
N CYS A 221 5.11 10.17 5.12
CA CYS A 221 5.60 9.91 3.77
C CYS A 221 4.46 9.71 2.76
N LEU A 222 3.30 9.25 3.25
CA LEU A 222 2.08 8.97 2.47
C LEU A 222 0.88 9.76 3.01
N PRO A 223 0.98 11.09 3.16
CA PRO A 223 0.01 11.88 3.89
C PRO A 223 -1.32 12.00 3.17
N GLU A 224 -2.41 12.01 3.96
CA GLU A 224 -3.75 12.39 3.50
C GLU A 224 -4.23 11.59 2.28
N PRO A 225 -4.34 10.27 2.37
CA PRO A 225 -4.80 9.43 1.27
C PRO A 225 -6.28 9.67 0.98
N ARG A 226 -6.59 10.39 -0.10
CA ARG A 226 -7.95 10.83 -0.47
C ARG A 226 -8.81 9.68 -1.02
N ASP A 227 -8.20 8.85 -1.82
CA ASP A 227 -8.82 7.70 -2.48
C ASP A 227 -7.76 6.65 -2.79
N ARG A 228 -8.22 5.47 -3.20
CA ARG A 228 -7.34 4.33 -3.55
C ARG A 228 -6.29 4.70 -4.59
N ALA A 229 -6.69 5.38 -5.65
CA ALA A 229 -5.77 5.71 -6.75
C ALA A 229 -4.70 6.71 -6.30
N HIS A 230 -5.06 7.66 -5.43
CA HIS A 230 -4.11 8.58 -4.81
C HIS A 230 -3.13 7.83 -3.90
N ALA A 231 -3.63 6.94 -3.05
CA ALA A 231 -2.82 6.11 -2.16
C ALA A 231 -1.81 5.25 -2.93
N ILE A 232 -2.24 4.57 -3.99
CA ILE A 232 -1.38 3.77 -4.88
C ILE A 232 -0.26 4.65 -5.48
N ARG A 233 -0.61 5.81 -6.05
CA ARG A 233 0.40 6.72 -6.61
C ARG A 233 1.42 7.18 -5.56
N MET A 234 0.97 7.51 -4.34
CA MET A 234 1.89 7.94 -3.27
C MET A 234 2.88 6.84 -2.91
N ILE A 235 2.41 5.60 -2.75
CA ILE A 235 3.27 4.45 -2.45
C ILE A 235 4.34 4.30 -3.53
N HIS A 236 3.96 4.28 -4.81
CA HIS A 236 4.92 4.10 -5.90
C HIS A 236 5.86 5.31 -6.05
N ASN A 237 5.40 6.53 -5.80
CA ASN A 237 6.26 7.71 -5.80
C ASN A 237 7.41 7.61 -4.79
N VAL A 238 7.24 6.85 -3.70
CA VAL A 238 8.31 6.68 -2.71
C VAL A 238 9.05 5.34 -2.84
N THR A 239 8.39 4.27 -3.27
CA THR A 239 9.00 2.93 -3.36
C THR A 239 9.82 2.71 -4.63
N ASP A 240 9.32 3.21 -5.78
CA ASP A 240 10.01 2.99 -7.07
C ASP A 240 11.43 3.62 -7.09
N PRO A 241 11.64 4.86 -6.60
CA PRO A 241 12.96 5.48 -6.61
C PRO A 241 14.02 4.79 -5.72
N VAL A 242 13.58 4.07 -4.70
CA VAL A 242 14.49 3.30 -3.81
C VAL A 242 14.57 1.82 -4.19
N GLY A 243 14.09 1.44 -5.39
CA GLY A 243 14.15 0.06 -5.82
C GLY A 243 13.35 -0.89 -4.93
N GLY A 244 12.16 -0.48 -4.49
CA GLY A 244 11.29 -1.25 -3.59
C GLY A 244 10.95 -2.65 -4.06
N ALA A 245 11.11 -2.94 -5.37
CA ALA A 245 10.99 -4.27 -5.93
C ALA A 245 12.13 -5.23 -5.52
N GLU A 246 13.28 -4.71 -5.10
CA GLU A 246 14.46 -5.51 -4.75
C GLU A 246 14.96 -5.23 -3.33
N LYS A 247 14.64 -4.07 -2.77
CA LYS A 247 14.96 -3.65 -1.40
C LYS A 247 13.67 -3.56 -0.58
N PRO A 248 13.51 -4.36 0.48
CA PRO A 248 12.28 -4.28 1.30
C PRO A 248 12.05 -2.89 1.87
N VAL A 249 10.79 -2.45 1.85
CA VAL A 249 10.38 -1.17 2.41
C VAL A 249 9.47 -1.39 3.61
N ILE A 250 9.71 -0.65 4.69
CA ILE A 250 8.96 -0.71 5.94
C ILE A 250 8.29 0.64 6.13
N PHE A 251 6.95 0.63 6.13
CA PHE A 251 6.18 1.84 6.41
C PHE A 251 5.81 1.90 7.88
N ILE A 252 6.13 3.01 8.52
CA ILE A 252 5.69 3.36 9.87
C ILE A 252 4.70 4.49 9.72
N ARG A 253 3.55 4.37 10.35
CA ARG A 253 2.48 5.33 10.22
C ARG A 253 2.77 6.60 11.00
N GLY A 254 2.66 7.74 10.36
CA GLY A 254 2.66 9.06 10.99
C GLY A 254 1.24 9.57 11.22
N ASN A 255 1.13 10.79 11.73
CA ASN A 255 -0.17 11.39 12.00
C ASN A 255 -0.87 11.96 10.75
N HIS A 256 -0.18 12.12 9.64
CA HIS A 256 -0.81 12.48 8.37
C HIS A 256 -1.35 11.29 7.58
N GLU A 257 -0.84 10.06 7.75
CA GLU A 257 -1.38 8.86 7.12
C GLU A 257 -2.77 8.47 7.63
N ILE A 258 -3.19 8.97 8.80
CA ILE A 258 -4.50 8.66 9.39
C ILE A 258 -5.61 9.62 8.98
N ARG A 259 -5.26 10.67 8.26
CA ARG A 259 -6.18 11.71 7.81
C ARG A 259 -6.75 11.37 6.45
N ASP A 260 -7.92 11.98 6.14
CA ASP A 260 -8.63 11.83 4.88
C ASP A 260 -9.31 10.45 4.68
N PHE A 261 -10.12 10.37 3.62
CA PHE A 261 -11.14 9.35 3.42
C PHE A 261 -10.59 7.91 3.28
N TYR A 262 -9.43 7.76 2.63
CA TYR A 262 -8.85 6.43 2.36
C TYR A 262 -7.80 5.98 3.41
N SER A 263 -7.66 6.67 4.52
CA SER A 263 -6.65 6.36 5.55
C SER A 263 -6.74 4.92 6.08
N VAL A 264 -7.95 4.41 6.33
CA VAL A 264 -8.16 3.02 6.74
C VAL A 264 -7.87 2.05 5.59
N GLY A 265 -8.15 2.45 4.35
CA GLY A 265 -7.85 1.65 3.14
C GLY A 265 -6.36 1.40 2.93
N MET A 266 -5.47 2.20 3.52
CA MET A 266 -4.02 1.98 3.46
C MET A 266 -3.59 0.62 3.99
N HIS A 267 -4.38 -0.01 4.88
CA HIS A 267 -4.10 -1.34 5.42
C HIS A 267 -4.10 -2.46 4.36
N SER A 268 -4.79 -2.27 3.24
CA SER A 268 -4.74 -3.22 2.11
C SER A 268 -3.52 -3.03 1.21
N LEU A 269 -2.97 -1.82 1.18
CA LEU A 269 -1.84 -1.43 0.34
C LEU A 269 -0.49 -1.55 1.04
N ILE A 270 -0.49 -1.62 2.37
CA ILE A 270 0.73 -1.76 3.19
C ILE A 270 0.75 -3.13 3.86
N GLY A 271 1.86 -3.83 3.70
CA GLY A 271 2.09 -5.14 4.30
C GLY A 271 2.49 -5.05 5.77
N TYR A 272 1.65 -4.44 6.60
CA TYR A 272 1.91 -4.38 8.03
C TYR A 272 2.08 -5.78 8.63
N ARG A 273 3.10 -5.92 9.49
CA ARG A 273 3.41 -7.18 10.16
C ARG A 273 2.22 -7.61 11.03
N ASP A 274 1.73 -8.81 10.76
CA ASP A 274 0.57 -9.40 11.45
C ASP A 274 -0.69 -8.48 11.42
N GLY A 275 -0.75 -7.55 10.46
CA GLY A 275 -1.84 -6.60 10.27
C GLY A 275 -1.84 -5.42 11.24
N LEU A 276 -0.78 -5.25 12.05
CA LEU A 276 -0.64 -4.18 13.04
C LEU A 276 0.29 -3.08 12.55
N THR A 277 -0.06 -1.84 12.84
CA THR A 277 0.77 -0.66 12.53
C THR A 277 1.95 -0.49 13.48
N TYR A 278 2.04 -1.32 14.49
CA TYR A 278 3.12 -1.40 15.48
C TYR A 278 3.59 -2.85 15.63
N GLY A 279 4.77 -3.07 16.16
CA GLY A 279 5.31 -4.41 16.35
C GLY A 279 6.81 -4.40 16.53
N ALA A 280 7.44 -5.55 16.31
CA ALA A 280 8.88 -5.65 16.35
C ALA A 280 9.41 -6.63 15.29
N PHE A 281 10.61 -6.37 14.80
CA PHE A 281 11.29 -7.25 13.84
C PHE A 281 12.78 -7.27 14.08
N ASN A 282 13.43 -8.33 13.62
CA ASN A 282 14.88 -8.42 13.60
C ASN A 282 15.41 -8.12 12.19
N TRP A 283 16.52 -7.41 12.14
CA TRP A 283 17.41 -7.41 11.00
C TRP A 283 18.81 -7.73 11.52
N GLY A 284 19.31 -8.88 11.16
CA GLY A 284 20.53 -9.38 11.77
C GLY A 284 20.38 -9.56 13.29
N ASP A 285 21.39 -9.13 14.01
CA ASP A 285 21.45 -9.14 15.48
C ASP A 285 20.75 -7.94 16.14
N THR A 286 20.07 -7.11 15.34
CA THR A 286 19.40 -5.88 15.79
C THR A 286 17.89 -6.07 15.89
N ARG A 287 17.32 -5.76 17.04
CA ARG A 287 15.88 -5.73 17.30
C ARG A 287 15.33 -4.33 17.08
N PHE A 288 14.41 -4.20 16.14
CA PHE A 288 13.61 -2.98 15.94
C PHE A 288 12.28 -3.12 16.65
N VAL A 289 11.96 -2.15 17.50
CA VAL A 289 10.64 -2.02 18.14
C VAL A 289 9.96 -0.80 17.53
N VAL A 290 8.84 -1.02 16.87
CA VAL A 290 8.08 0.01 16.15
C VAL A 290 6.83 0.35 16.94
N LEU A 291 6.62 1.64 17.18
CA LEU A 291 5.43 2.17 17.84
C LEU A 291 4.67 3.11 16.89
N ASP A 292 3.37 2.95 16.90
CA ASP A 292 2.42 3.84 16.22
C ASP A 292 1.73 4.73 17.26
N LEU A 293 2.15 5.98 17.35
CA LEU A 293 1.64 6.86 18.37
C LEU A 293 0.27 7.50 18.02
N GLY A 294 -0.25 7.19 16.83
CA GLY A 294 -1.51 7.73 16.35
C GLY A 294 -1.41 9.21 15.98
N GLU A 295 -2.18 10.05 16.65
CA GLU A 295 -2.29 11.47 16.35
C GLU A 295 -1.69 12.33 17.47
N ASP A 296 -1.31 13.56 17.14
CA ASP A 296 -0.73 14.59 18.00
C ASP A 296 -1.75 15.39 18.82
N LYS A 297 -3.03 14.99 18.76
CA LYS A 297 -4.16 15.62 19.46
C LYS A 297 -5.03 14.58 20.15
N PRO A 298 -5.79 14.99 21.21
CA PRO A 298 -6.80 14.14 21.84
C PRO A 298 -7.88 13.66 20.86
N ASP A 299 -8.42 12.45 21.10
CA ASP A 299 -9.44 11.83 20.24
C ASP A 299 -10.75 12.64 20.17
N ASP A 300 -11.06 13.43 21.22
CA ASP A 300 -12.22 14.32 21.30
C ASP A 300 -12.01 15.67 20.60
N THR A 301 -10.87 15.90 19.96
CA THR A 301 -10.63 17.11 19.21
C THR A 301 -11.65 17.23 18.07
N TRP A 302 -12.29 18.39 17.96
CA TRP A 302 -13.44 18.62 17.07
C TRP A 302 -13.18 18.24 15.60
N VAL A 303 -11.92 18.35 15.12
CA VAL A 303 -11.52 18.02 13.75
C VAL A 303 -11.67 16.53 13.39
N TYR A 304 -11.81 15.66 14.39
CA TYR A 304 -11.93 14.21 14.17
C TYR A 304 -13.38 13.73 14.16
N TYR A 305 -14.34 14.58 14.52
CA TYR A 305 -15.78 14.27 14.51
C TYR A 305 -16.14 12.97 15.24
N GLY A 306 -15.34 12.55 16.25
CA GLY A 306 -15.55 11.30 16.99
C GLY A 306 -15.22 10.02 16.21
N LEU A 307 -14.42 10.10 15.14
CA LEU A 307 -14.08 8.96 14.29
C LEU A 307 -12.74 8.30 14.66
N ASN A 308 -12.03 8.80 15.68
CA ASN A 308 -10.74 8.27 16.13
C ASN A 308 -10.84 7.64 17.52
N ASP A 309 -10.04 6.59 17.74
CA ASP A 309 -9.83 5.96 19.04
C ASP A 309 -8.35 5.57 19.21
N PHE A 310 -7.47 6.55 19.18
CA PHE A 310 -6.03 6.34 19.39
C PHE A 310 -5.70 6.04 20.85
N THR A 311 -6.61 6.37 21.77
CA THR A 311 -6.45 6.01 23.18
C THR A 311 -6.43 4.48 23.35
N SER A 312 -7.35 3.76 22.74
CA SER A 312 -7.33 2.29 22.73
C SER A 312 -6.11 1.72 22.04
N LEU A 313 -5.73 2.24 20.86
CA LEU A 313 -4.53 1.84 20.15
C LEU A 313 -3.27 1.98 21.01
N ARG A 314 -3.14 3.09 21.74
CA ARG A 314 -1.98 3.33 22.63
C ARG A 314 -1.96 2.35 23.80
N ASN A 315 -3.13 2.04 24.38
CA ASN A 315 -3.24 1.05 25.47
C ASN A 315 -2.92 -0.37 24.99
N ASP A 316 -3.26 -0.74 23.77
CA ASP A 316 -2.86 -2.02 23.17
C ASP A 316 -1.34 -2.12 23.07
N GLN A 317 -0.68 -1.03 22.70
CA GLN A 317 0.78 -0.98 22.63
C GLN A 317 1.45 -1.02 24.02
N VAL A 318 0.80 -0.58 25.08
CA VAL A 318 1.28 -0.84 26.45
C VAL A 318 1.38 -2.32 26.74
N ARG A 319 0.38 -3.11 26.30
CA ARG A 319 0.41 -4.59 26.45
C ARG A 319 1.52 -5.19 25.58
N PHE A 320 1.56 -4.79 24.30
CA PHE A 320 2.62 -5.21 23.38
C PHE A 320 4.01 -4.93 23.94
N LEU A 321 4.30 -3.71 24.42
CA LEU A 321 5.61 -3.36 24.98
C LEU A 321 5.97 -4.20 26.19
N LYS A 322 5.04 -4.46 27.11
CA LYS A 322 5.28 -5.32 28.27
C LYS A 322 5.67 -6.75 27.89
N GLU A 323 5.09 -7.27 26.82
CA GLU A 323 5.39 -8.60 26.27
C GLU A 323 6.70 -8.59 25.48
N GLU A 324 6.87 -7.59 24.60
CA GLU A 324 8.05 -7.46 23.75
C GLU A 324 9.33 -7.32 24.55
N LEU A 325 9.37 -6.43 25.55
CA LEU A 325 10.54 -6.19 26.40
C LEU A 325 10.95 -7.43 27.24
N ARG A 326 10.07 -8.45 27.34
CA ARG A 326 10.33 -9.74 27.99
C ARG A 326 10.52 -10.87 26.98
N SER A 327 10.36 -10.59 25.70
CA SER A 327 10.45 -11.61 24.65
C SER A 327 11.86 -12.21 24.57
N ARG A 328 11.95 -13.42 24.03
CA ARG A 328 13.23 -14.07 23.78
C ARG A 328 14.05 -13.28 22.76
N ASP A 329 13.38 -12.75 21.74
CA ASP A 329 14.02 -12.06 20.63
C ASP A 329 14.59 -10.73 21.09
N PHE A 330 13.85 -9.96 21.90
CA PHE A 330 14.35 -8.73 22.51
C PHE A 330 15.60 -9.01 23.38
N ARG A 331 15.55 -10.05 24.24
CA ARG A 331 16.67 -10.36 25.14
C ARG A 331 17.91 -10.93 24.45
N LYS A 332 17.75 -11.53 23.27
CA LYS A 332 18.85 -12.11 22.51
C LYS A 332 19.53 -11.15 21.55
N ALA A 333 18.83 -10.12 21.13
CA ALA A 333 19.37 -9.13 20.23
C ALA A 333 20.60 -8.44 20.85
N ALA A 334 21.61 -8.22 20.05
CA ALA A 334 22.81 -7.48 20.48
C ALA A 334 22.57 -5.98 20.48
N ARG A 335 21.67 -5.49 19.62
CA ARG A 335 21.33 -4.09 19.47
C ARG A 335 19.82 -3.89 19.46
N HIS A 336 19.36 -2.73 19.96
CA HIS A 336 17.94 -2.40 20.07
C HIS A 336 17.68 -1.01 19.53
N ILE A 337 16.78 -0.90 18.58
CA ILE A 337 16.36 0.36 17.97
C ILE A 337 14.86 0.55 18.19
N LEU A 338 14.50 1.66 18.81
CA LEU A 338 13.11 2.09 18.91
C LEU A 338 12.79 2.98 17.70
N VAL A 339 11.67 2.74 17.05
CA VAL A 339 11.25 3.58 15.92
C VAL A 339 9.80 4.04 16.14
N SER A 340 9.58 5.32 15.99
CA SER A 340 8.25 5.92 16.01
C SER A 340 8.27 7.20 15.18
N HIS A 341 7.14 7.58 14.61
CA HIS A 341 7.05 8.87 13.93
C HIS A 341 7.07 10.00 14.95
N ILE A 342 6.03 10.10 15.78
CA ILE A 342 6.00 11.08 16.87
C ILE A 342 7.00 10.67 17.96
N PRO A 343 7.82 11.60 18.50
CA PRO A 343 8.77 11.27 19.54
C PRO A 343 8.10 10.87 20.86
N VAL A 344 8.53 9.76 21.48
CA VAL A 344 8.11 9.39 22.85
C VAL A 344 8.80 10.27 23.90
N PHE A 345 10.06 10.62 23.65
CA PHE A 345 10.87 11.49 24.50
C PHE A 345 11.41 12.66 23.67
N ALA A 346 11.86 13.71 24.33
CA ALA A 346 12.31 14.93 23.67
C ALA A 346 11.24 15.54 22.74
N ASN A 347 9.97 15.34 23.09
CA ASN A 347 8.81 15.88 22.40
C ASN A 347 8.45 17.26 22.99
N THR A 348 8.12 18.20 22.12
CA THR A 348 7.75 19.58 22.49
C THR A 348 6.24 19.85 22.39
N ASP A 349 5.46 18.87 21.95
CA ASP A 349 4.02 19.00 21.82
C ASP A 349 3.34 19.14 23.19
N LYS A 350 2.21 19.83 23.21
CA LYS A 350 1.41 19.97 24.44
C LYS A 350 0.73 18.67 24.84
N TYR A 351 0.37 17.86 23.87
CA TYR A 351 -0.30 16.56 24.09
C TYR A 351 0.72 15.44 23.90
N GLN A 352 1.13 14.79 24.97
CA GLN A 352 2.18 13.77 24.99
C GLN A 352 1.75 12.48 25.72
N PRO A 353 0.64 11.86 25.33
CA PRO A 353 0.13 10.69 26.06
C PRO A 353 1.11 9.52 26.02
N CYS A 354 1.91 9.40 24.97
CA CYS A 354 2.86 8.32 24.81
C CYS A 354 4.06 8.42 25.74
N THR A 355 4.51 9.64 26.07
CA THR A 355 5.52 9.86 27.11
C THR A 355 5.04 9.37 28.48
N GLU A 356 3.78 9.62 28.81
CA GLU A 356 3.17 9.14 30.04
C GLU A 356 2.96 7.62 30.06
N LEU A 357 2.42 7.06 28.98
CA LEU A 357 2.08 5.63 28.88
C LEU A 357 3.33 4.74 28.75
N TYR A 358 4.29 5.13 27.92
CA TYR A 358 5.44 4.27 27.56
C TYR A 358 6.72 4.64 28.28
N GLY A 359 6.84 5.88 28.74
CA GLY A 359 8.09 6.40 29.30
C GLY A 359 8.64 5.55 30.45
N SER A 360 7.80 5.11 31.38
CA SER A 360 8.21 4.24 32.49
C SER A 360 8.59 2.82 32.05
N LEU A 361 8.00 2.31 30.96
CA LEU A 361 8.31 0.99 30.40
C LEU A 361 9.63 1.00 29.65
N LEU A 362 9.92 2.06 28.94
CA LEU A 362 11.11 2.22 28.09
C LEU A 362 12.35 2.69 28.87
N LYS A 363 12.13 3.42 29.97
CA LYS A 363 13.23 3.92 30.81
C LYS A 363 14.02 2.76 31.41
N GLY A 364 15.33 2.77 31.22
CA GLY A 364 16.22 1.71 31.72
C GLY A 364 16.33 0.48 30.81
N GLN A 365 15.58 0.42 29.71
CA GLN A 365 15.75 -0.64 28.72
C GLN A 365 17.00 -0.37 27.86
N PRO A 366 17.60 -1.45 27.30
CA PRO A 366 18.89 -1.38 26.58
C PRO A 366 18.74 -0.89 25.13
N PHE A 367 17.97 0.18 24.90
CA PHE A 367 17.92 0.78 23.57
C PHE A 367 19.20 1.55 23.27
N ASP A 368 19.83 1.23 22.13
CA ASP A 368 21.03 1.89 21.64
C ASP A 368 20.69 3.20 20.92
N LEU A 369 19.50 3.26 20.30
CA LEU A 369 19.03 4.43 19.54
C LEU A 369 17.51 4.44 19.46
N ALA A 370 16.91 5.62 19.53
CA ALA A 370 15.57 5.86 19.03
C ALA A 370 15.61 6.71 17.76
N LEU A 371 14.82 6.32 16.77
CA LEU A 371 14.57 7.08 15.55
C LEU A 371 13.16 7.66 15.61
N CYS A 372 13.03 8.96 15.48
CA CYS A 372 11.75 9.65 15.43
C CYS A 372 11.77 10.81 14.43
N ALA A 373 10.65 11.52 14.27
CA ALA A 373 10.43 12.50 13.21
C ALA A 373 9.43 13.57 13.65
N HIS A 374 8.42 13.94 12.84
CA HIS A 374 7.25 14.75 13.17
C HIS A 374 7.49 16.24 13.36
N VAL A 375 8.54 16.63 14.08
CA VAL A 375 8.76 18.04 14.48
C VAL A 375 9.37 18.88 13.35
N HIS A 376 9.80 18.26 12.27
CA HIS A 376 10.45 18.87 11.09
C HIS A 376 11.79 19.56 11.40
N GLU A 377 12.41 19.25 12.53
CA GLU A 377 13.73 19.74 12.91
C GLU A 377 14.67 18.60 13.23
N THR A 378 15.80 18.55 12.55
CA THR A 378 16.83 17.56 12.83
C THR A 378 17.47 17.84 14.17
N ALA A 379 17.51 16.84 15.05
CA ALA A 379 18.16 16.92 16.34
C ALA A 379 18.75 15.58 16.76
N PHE A 380 19.81 15.62 17.54
CA PHE A 380 20.36 14.47 18.23
C PHE A 380 20.41 14.75 19.73
N TYR A 381 19.82 13.87 20.51
CA TYR A 381 19.83 13.93 21.96
C TYR A 381 20.66 12.79 22.49
N GLU A 382 21.75 13.13 23.20
CA GLU A 382 22.51 12.15 23.94
C GLU A 382 21.69 11.61 25.13
N LYS A 383 21.99 10.40 25.57
CA LYS A 383 21.40 9.83 26.77
C LYS A 383 21.53 10.80 27.95
N GLY A 384 20.42 11.08 28.61
CA GLY A 384 20.35 12.00 29.76
C GLY A 384 20.03 13.45 29.39
N THR A 385 20.07 13.84 28.12
CA THR A 385 19.70 15.20 27.67
C THR A 385 18.23 15.25 27.26
N GLY A 386 17.51 16.33 27.52
CA GLY A 386 16.12 16.50 27.15
C GLY A 386 15.16 15.42 27.68
N GLY A 387 15.53 14.74 28.77
CA GLY A 387 14.74 13.61 29.33
C GLY A 387 14.91 12.28 28.56
N ALA A 388 15.81 12.21 27.58
CA ALA A 388 16.07 11.02 26.78
C ALA A 388 16.72 9.91 27.62
N PRO A 389 16.11 8.73 27.78
CA PRO A 389 16.71 7.63 28.54
C PRO A 389 17.81 6.88 27.78
N PHE A 390 17.90 7.06 26.48
CA PHE A 390 18.88 6.53 25.52
C PHE A 390 19.08 7.56 24.39
N PRO A 391 20.07 7.40 23.50
CA PRO A 391 20.26 8.30 22.37
C PRO A 391 19.03 8.39 21.46
N ILE A 392 18.66 9.58 21.02
CA ILE A 392 17.52 9.82 20.12
C ILE A 392 18.00 10.64 18.92
N PHE A 393 17.75 10.12 17.74
CA PHE A 393 17.88 10.87 16.50
C PHE A 393 16.50 11.25 15.98
N ARG A 394 16.26 12.54 15.82
CA ARG A 394 15.04 13.09 15.24
C ARG A 394 15.33 13.59 13.83
N GLY A 395 14.60 13.06 12.86
CA GLY A 395 14.70 13.46 11.47
C GLY A 395 14.10 14.84 11.22
N GLY A 396 14.55 15.49 10.14
CA GLY A 396 14.00 16.77 9.70
C GLY A 396 12.74 16.62 8.85
N GLY A 397 12.16 17.75 8.48
CA GLY A 397 10.98 17.86 7.61
C GLY A 397 11.30 18.03 6.12
N PRO A 398 10.29 18.36 5.30
CA PRO A 398 10.40 18.41 3.83
C PRO A 398 11.03 19.69 3.30
N SER A 399 11.49 20.59 4.15
CA SER A 399 12.22 21.80 3.74
C SER A 399 13.66 21.43 3.41
N VAL A 400 14.07 21.74 2.18
CA VAL A 400 15.44 21.58 1.68
C VAL A 400 16.15 22.93 1.69
#